data_037ede5c9f50be993646909a6cbcc97b
#
_entry.id   037ede5c9f50be993646909a6cbcc97b
#
_cell.length_a   1.000
_cell.length_b   1.000
_cell.length_c   1.000
_cell.angle_alpha   90.00
_cell.angle_beta   90.00
_cell.angle_gamma   90.00
#
_symmetry.space_group_name_H-M   'P 1'
#
loop_
_entity.id
_entity.type
_entity.pdbx_description
1 polymer ?
#
loop_
_entity_poly.entity_id
_entity_poly.type
_entity_poly.pdbx_seq_one_letter_code
_entity_poly.pdbx_strand_id
1 'polypeptide(L)'
;MATGQVTVDAKAMAQGLQAEGKMALYGIYFDTGKSELKPESKAQLDEIAKLLQGNTALRVFIVGHTDNQGALDTNLALSRARAQAVVDALVKTYKVDGKRLGAAGLADYSPAASNGADPGRAKNRRVEMVLQ
;
A
#
# COMPACT_ATOMS: atom_id res chain seq x y z
N MET A 1 4.95 -14.71 -14.55
CA MET A 1 4.76 -13.27 -14.71
C MET A 1 5.83 -12.52 -13.94
N ALA A 2 6.41 -11.54 -14.53
CA ALA A 2 7.44 -10.76 -13.86
C ALA A 2 6.83 -9.84 -12.79
N THR A 3 7.32 -9.93 -11.56
CA THR A 3 6.87 -9.04 -10.48
C THR A 3 7.19 -7.58 -10.77
N GLY A 4 8.26 -7.31 -11.54
CA GLY A 4 8.62 -5.94 -11.92
C GLY A 4 7.56 -5.21 -12.74
N GLN A 5 6.63 -5.94 -13.35
CA GLN A 5 5.54 -5.34 -14.13
C GLN A 5 4.50 -4.64 -13.26
N VAL A 6 4.37 -5.02 -11.99
CA VAL A 6 3.42 -4.40 -11.05
C VAL A 6 4.11 -3.40 -10.13
N THR A 7 5.44 -3.36 -10.13
CA THR A 7 6.19 -2.39 -9.32
C THR A 7 6.14 -1.02 -10.02
N VAL A 8 5.72 -0.01 -9.28
CA VAL A 8 5.64 1.37 -9.77
C VAL A 8 6.90 2.10 -9.32
N ASP A 9 7.64 2.71 -10.26
CA ASP A 9 8.86 3.42 -9.89
C ASP A 9 8.57 4.78 -9.23
N ALA A 10 9.60 5.35 -8.61
CA ALA A 10 9.47 6.58 -7.85
C ALA A 10 8.92 7.74 -8.70
N LYS A 11 9.36 7.87 -9.95
CA LYS A 11 8.89 8.92 -10.84
C LYS A 11 7.40 8.77 -11.18
N ALA A 12 6.97 7.56 -11.50
CA ALA A 12 5.57 7.27 -11.79
C ALA A 12 4.69 7.52 -10.57
N MET A 13 5.18 7.16 -9.37
CA MET A 13 4.45 7.43 -8.13
C MET A 13 4.30 8.93 -7.88
N ALA A 14 5.37 9.70 -8.09
CA ALA A 14 5.31 11.15 -7.93
C ALA A 14 4.28 11.77 -8.86
N GLN A 15 4.25 11.33 -10.11
CA GLN A 15 3.28 11.82 -11.10
C GLN A 15 1.84 11.42 -10.73
N GLY A 16 1.65 10.18 -10.30
CA GLY A 16 0.33 9.68 -9.90
C GLY A 16 -0.22 10.40 -8.68
N LEU A 17 0.61 10.61 -7.67
CA LEU A 17 0.20 11.36 -6.47
C LEU A 17 -0.17 12.80 -6.81
N GLN A 18 0.58 13.45 -7.68
CA GLN A 18 0.30 14.82 -8.09
C GLN A 18 -1.00 14.90 -8.89
N ALA A 19 -1.25 13.95 -9.77
CA ALA A 19 -2.42 13.96 -10.65
C ALA A 19 -3.70 13.52 -9.92
N GLU A 20 -3.61 12.47 -9.07
CA GLU A 20 -4.78 11.82 -8.50
C GLU A 20 -4.89 11.93 -6.98
N GLY A 21 -3.83 12.36 -6.30
CA GLY A 21 -3.78 12.40 -4.84
C GLY A 21 -3.57 11.06 -4.17
N LYS A 22 -3.58 9.98 -4.92
CA LYS A 22 -3.37 8.63 -4.40
C LYS A 22 -2.91 7.69 -5.50
N MET A 23 -2.35 6.53 -5.09
CA MET A 23 -1.92 5.51 -6.02
C MET A 23 -1.99 4.13 -5.37
N ALA A 24 -2.59 3.16 -6.07
CA ALA A 24 -2.61 1.77 -5.63
C ALA A 24 -1.25 1.13 -5.90
N LEU A 25 -0.77 0.34 -4.93
CA LEU A 25 0.55 -0.30 -4.98
C LEU A 25 0.37 -1.82 -4.96
N TYR A 26 0.23 -2.43 -6.12
CA TYR A 26 0.06 -3.88 -6.24
C TYR A 26 1.37 -4.64 -6.09
N GLY A 27 2.50 -3.96 -6.01
CA GLY A 27 3.80 -4.56 -5.73
C GLY A 27 4.08 -4.83 -4.25
N ILE A 28 3.12 -4.58 -3.37
CA ILE A 28 3.19 -4.91 -1.95
C ILE A 28 2.42 -6.21 -1.73
N TYR A 29 3.08 -7.23 -1.18
CA TYR A 29 2.53 -8.58 -1.09
C TYR A 29 2.43 -9.07 0.34
N PHE A 30 1.32 -9.76 0.64
CA PHE A 30 1.08 -10.45 1.90
C PHE A 30 0.47 -11.82 1.60
N ASP A 31 0.70 -12.78 2.49
CA ASP A 31 -0.06 -14.03 2.43
C ASP A 31 -1.49 -13.81 2.94
N THR A 32 -2.39 -14.69 2.53
CA THR A 32 -3.80 -14.63 2.95
C THR A 32 -3.91 -14.55 4.47
N GLY A 33 -4.63 -13.54 4.95
CA GLY A 33 -4.86 -13.35 6.39
C GLY A 33 -3.66 -12.88 7.19
N LYS A 34 -2.54 -12.58 6.52
CA LYS A 34 -1.30 -12.16 7.18
C LYS A 34 -1.00 -10.69 6.94
N SER A 35 -0.30 -10.07 7.88
CA SER A 35 0.15 -8.69 7.77
C SER A 35 1.67 -8.57 7.69
N GLU A 36 2.38 -9.70 7.59
CA GLU A 36 3.81 -9.71 7.40
C GLU A 36 4.14 -9.51 5.92
N LEU A 37 5.02 -8.56 5.62
CA LEU A 37 5.44 -8.28 4.25
C LEU A 37 6.21 -9.45 3.67
N LYS A 38 5.83 -9.87 2.48
CA LYS A 38 6.58 -10.89 1.74
C LYS A 38 7.82 -10.27 1.10
N PRO A 39 8.90 -11.06 0.93
CA PRO A 39 10.15 -10.55 0.32
C PRO A 39 9.96 -9.93 -1.05
N GLU A 40 8.97 -10.39 -1.82
CA GLU A 40 8.66 -9.84 -3.15
C GLU A 40 8.23 -8.38 -3.10
N SER A 41 7.85 -7.86 -1.92
CA SER A 41 7.51 -6.44 -1.73
C SER A 41 8.72 -5.51 -1.80
N LYS A 42 9.93 -6.06 -1.72
CA LYS A 42 11.14 -5.25 -1.61
C LYS A 42 11.31 -4.27 -2.76
N ALA A 43 11.06 -4.69 -3.99
CA ALA A 43 11.21 -3.82 -5.16
C ALA A 43 10.31 -2.59 -5.04
N GLN A 44 9.06 -2.76 -4.61
CA GLN A 44 8.14 -1.64 -4.43
C GLN A 44 8.54 -0.76 -3.24
N LEU A 45 8.98 -1.37 -2.15
CA LEU A 45 9.46 -0.61 -0.97
C LEU A 45 10.68 0.24 -1.32
N ASP A 46 11.61 -0.30 -2.12
CA ASP A 46 12.78 0.45 -2.59
C ASP A 46 12.36 1.71 -3.35
N GLU A 47 11.36 1.59 -4.23
CA GLU A 47 10.88 2.73 -5.02
C GLU A 47 10.12 3.76 -4.17
N ILE A 48 9.34 3.31 -3.18
CA ILE A 48 8.69 4.22 -2.23
C ILE A 48 9.76 5.00 -1.45
N ALA A 49 10.79 4.31 -1.00
CA ALA A 49 11.88 4.96 -0.26
C ALA A 49 12.61 5.99 -1.13
N LYS A 50 12.89 5.68 -2.40
CA LYS A 50 13.48 6.64 -3.33
C LYS A 50 12.63 7.89 -3.47
N LEU A 51 11.33 7.72 -3.61
CA LEU A 51 10.39 8.84 -3.70
C LEU A 51 10.47 9.74 -2.47
N LEU A 52 10.40 9.15 -1.30
CA LEU A 52 10.39 9.90 -0.03
C LEU A 52 11.74 10.53 0.28
N GLN A 53 12.83 9.86 -0.07
CA GLN A 53 14.19 10.39 0.12
C GLN A 53 14.50 11.51 -0.87
N GLY A 54 13.96 11.43 -2.07
CA GLY A 54 14.17 12.46 -3.10
C GLY A 54 13.24 13.65 -2.97
N ASN A 55 12.19 13.55 -2.14
CA ASN A 55 11.25 14.65 -1.90
C ASN A 55 10.97 14.73 -0.41
N THR A 56 11.83 15.42 0.30
CA THR A 56 11.84 15.44 1.77
C THR A 56 10.63 16.13 2.40
N ALA A 57 9.91 16.95 1.65
CA ALA A 57 8.69 17.63 2.12
C ALA A 57 7.44 16.74 1.97
N LEU A 58 7.53 15.67 1.20
CA LEU A 58 6.37 14.82 0.90
C LEU A 58 5.91 14.05 2.14
N ARG A 59 4.61 14.12 2.40
CA ARG A 59 3.95 13.36 3.47
C ARG A 59 2.84 12.53 2.89
N VAL A 60 2.75 11.27 3.29
CA VAL A 60 1.76 10.35 2.75
C VAL A 60 1.11 9.51 3.83
N PHE A 61 -0.12 9.09 3.57
CA PHE A 61 -0.75 7.99 4.29
C PHE A 61 -0.52 6.69 3.50
N ILE A 62 -0.33 5.60 4.22
CA ILE A 62 -0.39 4.26 3.66
C ILE A 62 -1.71 3.66 4.11
N VAL A 63 -2.54 3.26 3.16
CA VAL A 63 -3.91 2.83 3.43
C VAL A 63 -4.11 1.41 2.92
N GLY A 64 -4.49 0.51 3.82
CA GLY A 64 -4.77 -0.89 3.49
C GLY A 64 -6.24 -1.09 3.13
N HIS A 65 -6.50 -1.97 2.17
CA HIS A 65 -7.84 -2.32 1.70
C HIS A 65 -7.98 -3.83 1.59
N THR A 66 -9.19 -4.32 1.78
CA THR A 66 -9.54 -5.74 1.58
C THR A 66 -10.67 -5.86 0.57
N ASP A 67 -10.98 -7.09 0.18
CA ASP A 67 -12.25 -7.39 -0.47
C ASP A 67 -13.33 -7.56 0.61
N ASN A 68 -14.54 -8.00 0.22
CA ASN A 68 -15.68 -8.13 1.13
C ASN A 68 -15.81 -9.52 1.78
N GLN A 69 -14.81 -10.37 1.64
CA GLN A 69 -14.84 -11.70 2.24
C GLN A 69 -14.35 -11.66 3.68
N GLY A 70 -15.06 -12.35 4.55
CA GLY A 70 -14.76 -12.38 5.97
C GLY A 70 -15.46 -11.30 6.77
N ALA A 71 -15.22 -11.28 8.08
CA ALA A 71 -15.86 -10.33 8.99
C ALA A 71 -15.24 -8.93 8.86
N LEU A 72 -16.08 -7.91 8.92
CA LEU A 72 -15.64 -6.51 8.79
C LEU A 72 -14.59 -6.15 9.84
N ASP A 73 -14.81 -6.50 11.10
CA ASP A 73 -13.85 -6.16 12.17
C ASP A 73 -12.48 -6.78 11.93
N THR A 74 -12.45 -8.03 11.48
CA THR A 74 -11.20 -8.72 11.12
C THR A 74 -10.51 -8.01 9.97
N ASN A 75 -11.26 -7.61 8.95
CA ASN A 75 -10.72 -6.91 7.78
C ASN A 75 -10.23 -5.50 8.11
N LEU A 76 -10.90 -4.80 9.02
CA LEU A 76 -10.41 -3.50 9.49
C LEU A 76 -9.07 -3.65 10.19
N ALA A 77 -8.95 -4.60 11.11
CA ALA A 77 -7.70 -4.86 11.82
C ALA A 77 -6.59 -5.29 10.86
N LEU A 78 -6.89 -6.19 9.92
CA LEU A 78 -5.92 -6.70 8.96
C LEU A 78 -5.44 -5.60 8.01
N SER A 79 -6.35 -4.80 7.47
CA SER A 79 -5.98 -3.72 6.54
C SER A 79 -5.11 -2.68 7.22
N ARG A 80 -5.41 -2.34 8.48
CA ARG A 80 -4.58 -1.42 9.25
C ARG A 80 -3.21 -2.03 9.55
N ALA A 81 -3.15 -3.30 9.96
CA ALA A 81 -1.89 -3.97 10.27
C ALA A 81 -0.99 -4.04 9.04
N ARG A 82 -1.56 -4.28 7.85
CA ARG A 82 -0.80 -4.28 6.60
C ARG A 82 -0.23 -2.92 6.27
N ALA A 83 -1.02 -1.86 6.41
CA ALA A 83 -0.53 -0.49 6.22
C ALA A 83 0.59 -0.17 7.20
N GLN A 84 0.42 -0.56 8.47
CA GLN A 84 1.42 -0.34 9.50
C GLN A 84 2.72 -1.10 9.19
N ALA A 85 2.63 -2.30 8.64
CA ALA A 85 3.82 -3.07 8.24
C ALA A 85 4.64 -2.33 7.18
N VAL A 86 3.98 -1.69 6.22
CA VAL A 86 4.66 -0.88 5.20
C VAL A 86 5.35 0.34 5.86
N VAL A 87 4.65 1.05 6.72
CA VAL A 87 5.20 2.20 7.45
C VAL A 87 6.42 1.76 8.27
N ASP A 88 6.30 0.66 9.01
CA ASP A 88 7.39 0.14 9.85
C ASP A 88 8.62 -0.20 9.01
N ALA A 89 8.44 -0.82 7.84
CA ALA A 89 9.55 -1.14 6.95
C ALA A 89 10.24 0.13 6.45
N LEU A 90 9.48 1.14 6.06
CA LEU A 90 10.04 2.42 5.60
C LEU A 90 10.82 3.13 6.71
N VAL A 91 10.32 3.09 7.92
CA VAL A 91 11.00 3.73 9.07
C VAL A 91 12.25 2.94 9.48
N LYS A 92 12.12 1.63 9.67
CA LYS A 92 13.18 0.81 10.27
C LYS A 92 14.28 0.47 9.27
N THR A 93 13.89 0.07 8.06
CA THR A 93 14.85 -0.38 7.04
C THR A 93 15.39 0.78 6.21
N TYR A 94 14.53 1.69 5.81
CA TYR A 94 14.88 2.78 4.90
C TYR A 94 15.14 4.11 5.59
N LYS A 95 14.94 4.17 6.90
CA LYS A 95 15.23 5.35 7.72
C LYS A 95 14.40 6.58 7.36
N VAL A 96 13.20 6.38 6.84
CA VAL A 96 12.25 7.46 6.59
C VAL A 96 11.71 7.97 7.93
N ASP A 97 11.58 9.28 8.08
CA ASP A 97 11.00 9.87 9.29
C ASP A 97 9.53 9.47 9.42
N GLY A 98 9.19 8.79 10.50
CA GLY A 98 7.82 8.32 10.73
C GLY A 98 6.78 9.42 10.83
N LYS A 99 7.20 10.65 11.12
CA LYS A 99 6.29 11.81 11.16
C LYS A 99 5.73 12.17 9.79
N ARG A 100 6.36 11.70 8.73
CA ARG A 100 5.92 11.92 7.34
C ARG A 100 4.91 10.89 6.89
N LEU A 101 4.68 9.84 7.67
CA LEU A 101 3.91 8.66 7.30
C LEU A 101 2.75 8.45 8.27
N GLY A 102 1.60 8.05 7.75
CA GLY A 102 0.48 7.61 8.57
C GLY A 102 -0.05 6.30 8.03
N ALA A 103 -0.59 5.45 8.89
CA ALA A 103 -1.19 4.17 8.50
C ALA A 103 -2.67 4.18 8.80
N ALA A 104 -3.47 3.65 7.86
CA ALA A 104 -4.90 3.49 8.04
C ALA A 104 -5.39 2.22 7.37
N GLY A 105 -6.50 1.67 7.83
CA GLY A 105 -7.14 0.52 7.23
C GLY A 105 -8.59 0.82 6.95
N LEU A 106 -9.06 0.56 5.74
CA LEU A 106 -10.42 0.82 5.31
C LEU A 106 -11.22 -0.45 5.03
N ALA A 107 -10.64 -1.64 5.28
CA ALA A 107 -11.33 -2.89 4.96
C ALA A 107 -11.91 -2.84 3.55
N ASP A 108 -13.21 -3.15 3.38
CA ASP A 108 -13.89 -3.10 2.08
C ASP A 108 -14.74 -1.84 1.87
N TYR A 109 -14.48 -0.79 2.65
CA TYR A 109 -15.24 0.45 2.54
C TYR A 109 -15.00 1.22 1.23
N SER A 110 -13.86 1.00 0.57
CA SER A 110 -13.49 1.78 -0.61
C SER A 110 -12.99 0.85 -1.72
N PRO A 111 -13.90 0.15 -2.39
CA PRO A 111 -13.50 -0.79 -3.43
C PRO A 111 -12.98 -0.07 -4.68
N ALA A 112 -11.91 -0.61 -5.27
CA ALA A 112 -11.41 -0.17 -6.57
C ALA A 112 -12.22 -0.80 -7.71
N ALA A 113 -12.86 -1.95 -7.44
CA ALA A 113 -13.67 -2.67 -8.42
C ALA A 113 -14.76 -3.43 -7.68
N SER A 114 -15.68 -4.04 -8.43
CA SER A 114 -16.76 -4.82 -7.82
C SER A 114 -16.22 -6.06 -7.08
N ASN A 115 -16.76 -6.32 -5.90
CA ASN A 115 -16.50 -7.56 -5.16
C ASN A 115 -17.33 -8.74 -5.65
N GLY A 116 -18.11 -8.57 -6.72
CA GLY A 116 -18.99 -9.61 -7.25
C GLY A 116 -18.28 -10.74 -7.97
N ALA A 117 -16.99 -10.55 -8.31
CA ALA A 117 -16.20 -11.57 -9.00
C ALA A 117 -14.75 -11.48 -8.56
N ASP A 118 -13.98 -12.59 -8.75
CA ASP A 118 -12.60 -12.69 -8.31
C ASP A 118 -11.67 -11.61 -8.87
N PRO A 119 -11.74 -11.23 -10.16
CA PRO A 119 -10.85 -10.18 -10.66
C PRO A 119 -11.03 -8.84 -9.93
N GLY A 120 -12.25 -8.47 -9.60
CA GLY A 120 -12.55 -7.26 -8.84
C GLY A 120 -12.07 -7.36 -7.40
N ARG A 121 -12.31 -8.51 -6.75
CA ARG A 121 -11.84 -8.74 -5.39
C ARG A 121 -10.31 -8.65 -5.31
N ALA A 122 -9.60 -9.18 -6.31
CA ALA A 122 -8.14 -9.10 -6.35
C ALA A 122 -7.67 -7.64 -6.41
N LYS A 123 -8.35 -6.79 -7.18
CA LYS A 123 -8.04 -5.35 -7.23
C LYS A 123 -8.31 -4.64 -5.91
N ASN A 124 -9.28 -5.14 -5.14
CA ASN A 124 -9.64 -4.53 -3.85
C ASN A 124 -8.66 -4.89 -2.74
N ARG A 125 -7.96 -6.02 -2.84
CA ARG A 125 -6.91 -6.40 -1.88
C ARG A 125 -5.63 -5.65 -2.25
N ARG A 126 -5.47 -4.44 -1.70
CA ARG A 126 -4.36 -3.57 -2.07
C ARG A 126 -3.94 -2.67 -0.92
N VAL A 127 -2.75 -2.11 -1.06
CA VAL A 127 -2.28 -0.98 -0.27
C VAL A 127 -2.23 0.22 -1.20
N GLU A 128 -2.66 1.37 -0.71
CA GLU A 128 -2.57 2.63 -1.46
C GLU A 128 -1.67 3.61 -0.72
N MET A 129 -0.96 4.41 -1.50
CA MET A 129 -0.28 5.59 -0.98
C MET A 129 -1.17 6.80 -1.27
N VAL A 130 -1.43 7.60 -0.25
CA VAL A 130 -2.34 8.75 -0.33
C VAL A 130 -1.58 10.00 0.09
N LEU A 131 -1.64 11.04 -0.74
CA LEU A 131 -0.99 12.31 -0.43
C LEU A 131 -1.70 12.97 0.76
N GLN A 132 -0.92 13.42 1.73
CA GLN A 132 -1.46 14.19 2.86
C GLN A 132 -1.72 15.64 2.49
#